data_d2bf42b5c58651c584c6fd6bec343bb6
#
_entry.id   d2bf42b5c58651c584c6fd6bec343bb6
#
_cell.length_a   1.000
_cell.length_b   1.000
_cell.length_c   1.000
_cell.angle_alpha   90.00
_cell.angle_beta   90.00
_cell.angle_gamma   90.00
#
_symmetry.space_group_name_H-M   'P 1'
#
loop_
_entity.id
_entity.type
_entity.pdbx_description
1 polymer ?
#
loop_
_entity_poly.entity_id
_entity_poly.type
_entity_poly.pdbx_seq_one_letter_code
_entity_poly.pdbx_strand_id
1 'polypeptide(L)'
;MDSPALVTSYEVAPHGIETVIVMPGAFTEGTDHFPKAGRPVDATGVTAGSRVSDPLVARNEQATVSLFTPGTQADPVVVAEEITRILSLPFDERPFRSVVDLSNSLVEQADSAVPEARLDFVRRMGFEEVLHVAQV
;
A
#
# COMPACT_ATOMS: atom_id res chain seq x y z
N MET A 1 1.21 -6.81 -5.89
CA MET A 1 1.00 -7.52 -4.61
C MET A 1 -0.47 -7.63 -4.20
N ASP A 2 -1.38 -6.85 -4.76
CA ASP A 2 -2.80 -6.91 -4.41
C ASP A 2 -3.49 -8.22 -4.79
N SER A 3 -3.14 -8.80 -5.95
CA SER A 3 -3.80 -10.01 -6.44
C SER A 3 -3.73 -11.20 -5.47
N PRO A 4 -2.60 -11.50 -4.83
CA PRO A 4 -2.57 -12.54 -3.80
C PRO A 4 -3.47 -12.22 -2.61
N ALA A 5 -3.45 -10.99 -2.10
CA ALA A 5 -4.29 -10.59 -0.97
C ALA A 5 -5.79 -10.65 -1.33
N LEU A 6 -6.14 -10.28 -2.56
CA LEU A 6 -7.49 -10.37 -3.08
C LEU A 6 -7.98 -11.84 -3.13
N VAL A 7 -7.18 -12.74 -3.71
CA VAL A 7 -7.55 -14.16 -3.78
C VAL A 7 -7.63 -14.77 -2.39
N THR A 8 -6.64 -14.51 -1.53
CA THR A 8 -6.65 -14.98 -0.14
C THR A 8 -7.90 -14.50 0.61
N SER A 9 -8.36 -13.25 0.39
CA SER A 9 -9.56 -12.74 1.06
C SER A 9 -10.80 -13.58 0.79
N TYR A 10 -10.94 -14.11 -0.41
CA TYR A 10 -12.08 -14.99 -0.77
C TYR A 10 -11.96 -16.36 -0.12
N GLU A 11 -10.73 -16.87 0.01
CA GLU A 11 -10.48 -18.18 0.61
C GLU A 11 -10.69 -18.18 2.13
N VAL A 12 -10.35 -17.06 2.81
CA VAL A 12 -10.38 -17.00 4.27
C VAL A 12 -11.69 -16.42 4.84
N ALA A 13 -12.46 -15.67 4.05
CA ALA A 13 -13.72 -15.09 4.51
C ALA A 13 -14.73 -16.13 5.03
N PRO A 14 -14.90 -17.31 4.40
CA PRO A 14 -15.76 -18.37 4.92
C PRO A 14 -15.29 -18.94 6.27
N HIS A 15 -14.05 -18.69 6.65
CA HIS A 15 -13.47 -19.13 7.93
C HIS A 15 -13.47 -18.04 9.01
N GLY A 16 -14.22 -16.97 8.82
CA GLY A 16 -14.31 -15.90 9.79
C GLY A 16 -13.08 -14.98 9.85
N ILE A 17 -12.26 -14.91 8.79
CA ILE A 17 -11.04 -14.09 8.75
C ILE A 17 -11.24 -12.91 7.80
N GLU A 18 -11.17 -11.71 8.36
CA GLU A 18 -11.17 -10.48 7.58
C GLU A 18 -9.79 -10.18 6.97
N THR A 19 -9.80 -9.63 5.77
CA THR A 19 -8.60 -9.16 5.09
C THR A 19 -8.73 -7.67 4.82
N VAL A 20 -7.75 -6.90 5.24
CA VAL A 20 -7.63 -5.47 4.91
C VAL A 20 -6.28 -5.23 4.24
N ILE A 21 -6.30 -4.52 3.12
CA ILE A 21 -5.09 -4.09 2.42
C ILE A 21 -4.83 -2.64 2.81
N VAL A 22 -3.78 -2.40 3.60
CA VAL A 22 -3.30 -1.04 3.88
C VAL A 22 -2.23 -0.69 2.86
N MET A 23 -2.41 0.44 2.19
CA MET A 23 -1.54 0.92 1.11
C MET A 23 -0.84 2.21 1.57
N PRO A 24 0.35 2.11 2.19
CA PRO A 24 1.10 3.29 2.55
C PRO A 24 1.73 3.94 1.31
N GLY A 25 1.67 5.25 1.24
CA GLY A 25 2.38 6.06 0.27
C GLY A 25 3.85 6.25 0.62
N ALA A 26 4.44 7.33 0.11
CA ALA A 26 5.81 7.71 0.47
C ALA A 26 5.86 8.42 1.82
N PHE A 27 6.92 8.17 2.58
CA PHE A 27 7.22 8.85 3.84
C PHE A 27 8.67 9.31 3.83
N THR A 28 8.92 10.52 4.29
CA THR A 28 10.26 11.14 4.30
C THR A 28 10.78 11.37 5.71
N GLU A 29 9.92 11.24 6.73
CA GLU A 29 10.29 11.39 8.13
C GLU A 29 10.24 10.03 8.84
N GLY A 30 11.01 9.89 9.91
CA GLY A 30 10.99 8.68 10.74
C GLY A 30 11.44 7.38 10.05
N THR A 31 11.97 7.46 8.83
CA THR A 31 12.47 6.31 8.09
C THR A 31 13.94 6.49 7.73
N ASP A 32 14.71 5.41 7.85
CA ASP A 32 16.12 5.35 7.39
C ASP A 32 16.24 4.68 6.01
N HIS A 33 15.17 4.69 5.22
CA HIS A 33 15.10 3.92 3.98
C HIS A 33 16.27 4.24 3.02
N PHE A 34 16.54 5.50 2.75
CA PHE A 34 17.63 5.90 1.88
C PHE A 34 19.03 5.73 2.52
N PRO A 35 19.28 6.19 3.78
CA PRO A 35 20.59 6.03 4.42
C PRO A 35 20.98 4.58 4.67
N LYS A 36 20.01 3.70 4.98
CA LYS A 36 20.23 2.29 5.31
C LYS A 36 19.95 1.34 4.14
N ALA A 37 19.70 1.85 2.94
CA ALA A 37 19.47 1.01 1.77
C ALA A 37 20.67 0.08 1.54
N GLY A 38 20.41 -1.21 1.41
CA GLY A 38 21.42 -2.21 1.12
C GLY A 38 22.09 -1.93 -0.22
N ARG A 39 23.41 -2.09 -0.28
CA ARG A 39 24.19 -1.93 -1.52
C ARG A 39 24.63 -3.31 -2.00
N PRO A 40 24.68 -3.53 -3.33
CA PRO A 40 25.20 -4.77 -3.88
C PRO A 40 26.66 -4.99 -3.45
N VAL A 41 27.02 -6.25 -3.17
CA VAL A 41 28.38 -6.64 -2.79
C VAL A 41 29.35 -6.56 -3.97
N ASP A 42 28.88 -6.80 -5.18
CA ASP A 42 29.66 -6.70 -6.41
C ASP A 42 29.80 -5.24 -6.87
N ALA A 43 30.84 -4.57 -6.41
CA ALA A 43 31.15 -3.20 -6.81
C ALA A 43 31.48 -3.06 -8.31
N THR A 44 31.98 -4.12 -8.97
CA THR A 44 32.34 -4.07 -10.39
C THR A 44 31.09 -4.06 -11.26
N GLY A 45 30.12 -4.93 -10.95
CA GLY A 45 28.82 -4.96 -11.62
C GLY A 45 28.04 -3.66 -11.41
N VAL A 46 28.10 -3.10 -10.20
CA VAL A 46 27.49 -1.79 -9.89
C VAL A 46 28.09 -0.70 -10.77
N THR A 47 29.41 -0.61 -10.87
CA THR A 47 30.07 0.42 -11.67
C THR A 47 29.71 0.36 -13.15
N ALA A 48 29.50 -0.84 -13.69
CA ALA A 48 29.09 -1.01 -15.09
C ALA A 48 27.65 -0.48 -15.35
N GLY A 49 26.73 -0.64 -14.39
CA GLY A 49 25.33 -0.19 -14.50
C GLY A 49 25.07 1.24 -14.03
N SER A 50 25.91 1.77 -13.17
CA SER A 50 25.69 3.01 -12.40
C SER A 50 25.62 4.28 -13.26
N ARG A 51 26.28 4.31 -14.42
CA ARG A 51 26.31 5.49 -15.30
C ARG A 51 24.93 6.01 -15.67
N VAL A 52 23.95 5.11 -15.79
CA VAL A 52 22.57 5.47 -16.15
C VAL A 52 21.73 5.72 -14.91
N SER A 53 21.89 4.89 -13.87
CA SER A 53 21.02 4.90 -12.69
C SER A 53 21.44 5.91 -11.61
N ASP A 54 22.75 6.14 -11.40
CA ASP A 54 23.23 7.01 -10.33
C ASP A 54 22.67 8.44 -10.37
N PRO A 55 22.57 9.11 -11.54
CA PRO A 55 21.97 10.44 -11.60
C PRO A 55 20.47 10.44 -11.22
N LEU A 56 19.78 9.33 -11.43
CA LEU A 56 18.38 9.16 -11.06
C LEU A 56 18.25 8.89 -9.56
N VAL A 57 19.07 7.98 -9.04
CA VAL A 57 19.12 7.64 -7.61
C VAL A 57 19.48 8.87 -6.77
N ALA A 58 20.48 9.65 -7.20
CA ALA A 58 20.91 10.86 -6.49
C ALA A 58 19.79 11.93 -6.37
N ARG A 59 18.82 11.94 -7.29
CA ARG A 59 17.70 12.88 -7.29
C ARG A 59 16.45 12.31 -6.61
N ASN A 60 16.42 11.01 -6.33
CA ASN A 60 15.21 10.34 -5.88
C ASN A 60 14.68 10.88 -4.56
N GLU A 61 15.55 11.14 -3.59
CA GLU A 61 15.15 11.69 -2.29
C GLU A 61 14.50 13.07 -2.46
N GLN A 62 15.14 13.97 -3.18
CA GLN A 62 14.60 15.31 -3.45
C GLN A 62 13.31 15.25 -4.28
N ALA A 63 13.23 14.35 -5.26
CA ALA A 63 12.03 14.14 -6.05
C ALA A 63 10.88 13.62 -5.18
N THR A 64 11.16 12.71 -4.24
CA THR A 64 10.16 12.21 -3.28
C THR A 64 9.63 13.34 -2.40
N VAL A 65 10.51 14.19 -1.86
CA VAL A 65 10.10 15.36 -1.07
C VAL A 65 9.19 16.30 -1.85
N SER A 66 9.44 16.47 -3.15
CA SER A 66 8.63 17.36 -4.01
C SER A 66 7.20 16.86 -4.27
N LEU A 67 6.88 15.61 -3.93
CA LEU A 67 5.51 15.08 -4.01
C LEU A 67 4.58 15.64 -2.94
N PHE A 68 5.14 16.17 -1.85
CA PHE A 68 4.37 16.67 -0.72
C PHE A 68 4.07 18.16 -0.83
N THR A 69 2.93 18.56 -0.30
CA THR A 69 2.66 19.97 -0.08
C THR A 69 3.67 20.55 0.92
N PRO A 70 4.20 21.78 0.72
CA PRO A 70 5.12 22.38 1.66
C PRO A 70 4.55 22.40 3.10
N GLY A 71 5.33 21.89 4.05
CA GLY A 71 4.95 21.79 5.46
C GLY A 71 4.23 20.49 5.84
N THR A 72 4.02 19.56 4.91
CA THR A 72 3.50 18.22 5.23
C THR A 72 4.56 17.46 6.05
N GLN A 73 4.15 16.97 7.22
CA GLN A 73 4.94 16.05 8.03
C GLN A 73 4.60 14.61 7.57
N ALA A 74 5.46 14.05 6.73
CA ALA A 74 5.26 12.71 6.18
C ALA A 74 5.86 11.64 7.12
N ASP A 75 5.28 11.56 8.33
CA ASP A 75 5.67 10.59 9.37
C ASP A 75 4.86 9.29 9.19
N PRO A 76 5.50 8.12 9.17
CA PRO A 76 4.81 6.82 9.06
C PRO A 76 3.89 6.50 10.25
N VAL A 77 3.90 7.29 11.33
CA VAL A 77 2.98 7.12 12.45
C VAL A 77 1.51 7.11 12.00
N VAL A 78 1.17 7.90 10.96
CA VAL A 78 -0.20 7.92 10.40
C VAL A 78 -0.67 6.58 9.87
N VAL A 79 0.25 5.72 9.45
CA VAL A 79 -0.08 4.33 9.04
C VAL A 79 -0.48 3.50 10.25
N ALA A 80 0.23 3.64 11.37
CA ALA A 80 -0.10 2.96 12.61
C ALA A 80 -1.44 3.45 13.19
N GLU A 81 -1.71 4.74 13.10
CA GLU A 81 -3.00 5.32 13.49
C GLU A 81 -4.14 4.78 12.64
N GLU A 82 -3.97 4.70 11.33
CA GLU A 82 -4.98 4.12 10.43
C GLU A 82 -5.22 2.63 10.72
N ILE A 83 -4.17 1.84 10.93
CA ILE A 83 -4.30 0.44 11.33
C ILE A 83 -5.09 0.34 12.65
N THR A 84 -4.79 1.18 13.62
CA THR A 84 -5.49 1.21 14.90
C THR A 84 -6.96 1.58 14.72
N ARG A 85 -7.26 2.57 13.86
CA ARG A 85 -8.63 2.96 13.51
C ARG A 85 -9.38 1.79 12.90
N ILE A 86 -8.79 1.11 11.91
CA ILE A 86 -9.40 -0.06 11.25
C ILE A 86 -9.70 -1.17 12.24
N LEU A 87 -8.74 -1.50 13.11
CA LEU A 87 -8.90 -2.55 14.11
C LEU A 87 -9.97 -2.22 15.16
N SER A 88 -10.27 -0.93 15.38
CA SER A 88 -11.34 -0.49 16.29
C SER A 88 -12.75 -0.56 15.68
N LEU A 89 -12.86 -0.73 14.37
CA LEU A 89 -14.16 -0.89 13.72
C LEU A 89 -14.76 -2.28 14.06
N PRO A 90 -16.10 -2.37 14.10
CA PRO A 90 -16.77 -3.65 14.22
C PRO A 90 -16.35 -4.64 13.13
N PHE A 91 -16.50 -5.90 13.44
CA PHE A 91 -16.29 -6.98 12.50
C PHE A 91 -17.24 -6.84 11.29
N ASP A 92 -16.75 -7.12 10.07
CA ASP A 92 -17.46 -6.96 8.79
C ASP A 92 -17.78 -5.51 8.39
N GLU A 93 -17.30 -4.52 9.17
CA GLU A 93 -17.38 -3.08 8.83
C GLU A 93 -16.04 -2.47 8.42
N ARG A 94 -14.98 -3.27 8.44
CA ARG A 94 -13.65 -2.82 8.07
C ARG A 94 -13.51 -2.67 6.55
N PRO A 95 -12.87 -1.61 6.06
CA PRO A 95 -12.68 -1.43 4.64
C PRO A 95 -11.74 -2.51 4.09
N PHE A 96 -12.07 -3.08 2.93
CA PHE A 96 -11.16 -4.02 2.27
C PHE A 96 -9.82 -3.39 1.86
N ARG A 97 -9.84 -2.08 1.58
CA ARG A 97 -8.64 -1.30 1.22
C ARG A 97 -8.63 0.03 1.95
N SER A 98 -7.46 0.45 2.38
CA SER A 98 -7.23 1.76 2.98
C SER A 98 -5.93 2.34 2.44
N VAL A 99 -6.02 3.52 1.83
CA VAL A 99 -4.87 4.26 1.30
C VAL A 99 -4.43 5.27 2.36
N VAL A 100 -3.13 5.25 2.70
CA VAL A 100 -2.51 6.19 3.62
C VAL A 100 -1.39 6.92 2.87
N ASP A 101 -1.75 7.87 2.04
CA ASP A 101 -0.82 8.61 1.20
C ASP A 101 -0.95 10.11 1.44
N LEU A 102 0.11 10.73 1.93
CA LEU A 102 0.23 12.16 2.17
C LEU A 102 0.82 12.92 0.97
N SER A 103 1.23 12.19 -0.06
CA SER A 103 1.71 12.78 -1.31
C SER A 103 0.55 13.09 -2.25
N ASN A 104 0.76 13.95 -3.22
CA ASN A 104 -0.23 14.26 -4.26
C ASN A 104 -0.15 13.27 -5.44
N SER A 105 0.06 11.98 -5.16
CA SER A 105 0.30 10.95 -6.18
C SER A 105 -0.97 10.49 -6.91
N LEU A 106 -2.16 10.96 -6.50
CA LEU A 106 -3.47 10.58 -7.04
C LEU A 106 -3.78 9.07 -6.92
N VAL A 107 -3.11 8.37 -6.00
CA VAL A 107 -3.32 6.92 -5.77
C VAL A 107 -4.77 6.64 -5.37
N GLU A 108 -5.40 7.48 -4.55
CA GLU A 108 -6.82 7.34 -4.18
C GLU A 108 -7.74 7.32 -5.40
N GLN A 109 -7.48 8.18 -6.40
CA GLN A 109 -8.30 8.21 -7.63
C GLN A 109 -8.09 6.95 -8.47
N ALA A 110 -6.85 6.48 -8.59
CA ALA A 110 -6.55 5.24 -9.29
C ALA A 110 -7.14 4.02 -8.57
N ASP A 111 -7.12 4.04 -7.24
CA ASP A 111 -7.60 2.94 -6.41
C ASP A 111 -9.14 2.86 -6.31
N SER A 112 -9.85 3.95 -6.52
CA SER A 112 -11.32 4.01 -6.37
C SER A 112 -12.08 3.07 -7.32
N ALA A 113 -11.54 2.80 -8.50
CA ALA A 113 -12.18 1.92 -9.49
C ALA A 113 -12.01 0.43 -9.18
N VAL A 114 -11.01 0.05 -8.40
CA VAL A 114 -10.69 -1.36 -8.11
C VAL A 114 -11.75 -2.05 -7.25
N PRO A 115 -12.25 -1.43 -6.14
CA PRO A 115 -13.30 -2.01 -5.34
C PRO A 115 -14.60 -2.26 -6.10
N GLU A 116 -15.02 -1.32 -6.95
CA GLU A 116 -16.24 -1.45 -7.75
C GLU A 116 -16.12 -2.61 -8.74
N ALA A 117 -15.01 -2.69 -9.47
CA ALA A 117 -14.75 -3.77 -10.42
C ALA A 117 -14.72 -5.14 -9.71
N ARG A 118 -14.14 -5.22 -8.50
CA ARG A 118 -14.15 -6.43 -7.68
C ARG A 118 -15.56 -6.86 -7.33
N LEU A 119 -16.38 -5.95 -6.82
CA LEU A 119 -17.76 -6.25 -6.43
C LEU A 119 -18.60 -6.71 -7.62
N ASP A 120 -18.50 -6.00 -8.76
CA ASP A 120 -19.22 -6.38 -9.98
C ASP A 120 -18.79 -7.78 -10.47
N PHE A 121 -17.49 -8.06 -10.50
CA PHE A 121 -16.96 -9.35 -10.92
C PHE A 121 -17.50 -10.50 -10.05
N VAL A 122 -17.40 -10.38 -8.73
CA VAL A 122 -17.82 -11.43 -7.79
C VAL A 122 -19.32 -11.67 -7.87
N ARG A 123 -20.14 -10.60 -7.97
CA ARG A 123 -21.59 -10.68 -8.16
C ARG A 123 -21.96 -11.39 -9.46
N ARG A 124 -21.30 -11.05 -10.56
CA ARG A 124 -21.56 -11.67 -11.86
C ARG A 124 -21.14 -13.15 -11.90
N MET A 125 -20.17 -13.54 -11.08
CA MET A 125 -19.79 -14.92 -10.88
C MET A 125 -20.74 -15.69 -9.95
N GLY A 126 -21.64 -15.01 -9.22
CA GLY A 126 -22.57 -15.62 -8.29
C GLY A 126 -21.95 -16.07 -6.98
N PHE A 127 -20.88 -15.40 -6.53
CA PHE A 127 -20.13 -15.74 -5.31
C PHE A 127 -20.17 -14.59 -4.29
N GLU A 128 -21.31 -13.91 -4.14
CA GLU A 128 -21.42 -12.75 -3.22
C GLU A 128 -21.08 -13.10 -1.77
N GLU A 129 -21.27 -14.34 -1.36
CA GLU A 129 -20.94 -14.81 -0.02
C GLU A 129 -19.47 -14.64 0.36
N VAL A 130 -18.54 -14.66 -0.62
CA VAL A 130 -17.10 -14.45 -0.33
C VAL A 130 -16.73 -12.97 -0.11
N LEU A 131 -17.68 -12.07 -0.29
CA LEU A 131 -17.52 -10.66 0.03
C LEU A 131 -17.74 -10.32 1.50
N HIS A 132 -18.40 -11.24 2.21
CA HIS A 132 -18.72 -11.11 3.62
C HIS A 132 -18.00 -12.16 4.45
N VAL A 133 -17.61 -11.78 5.64
CA VAL A 133 -16.88 -12.68 6.53
C VAL A 133 -17.89 -13.50 7.34
N ALA A 134 -17.73 -14.82 7.34
CA ALA A 134 -18.62 -15.69 8.09
C ALA A 134 -18.51 -15.40 9.60
N GLN A 135 -19.65 -15.28 10.26
CA GLN A 135 -19.70 -15.27 11.72
C GLN A 135 -19.56 -16.72 12.20
N VAL A 136 -18.43 -17.02 12.80
CA VAL A 136 -18.09 -18.34 13.33
C VAL A 136 -18.42 -18.40 14.82
#